data_dfbccda592f24a2fb8c5d0e7f8d5bf30
#
_entry.id   dfbccda592f24a2fb8c5d0e7f8d5bf30
#
_cell.length_a   1.000
_cell.length_b   1.000
_cell.length_c   1.000
_cell.angle_alpha   90.00
_cell.angle_beta   90.00
_cell.angle_gamma   90.00
#
_symmetry.space_group_name_H-M   'P 1'
#
loop_
_entity.id
_entity.type
_entity.pdbx_description
1 polymer ?
#
loop_
_entity_poly.entity_id
_entity_poly.type
_entity_poly.pdbx_seq_one_letter_code
_entity_poly.pdbx_strand_id
1 'polypeptide(L)'
;MNVYKFKIWLLSTLVVVGFIFFSGLFLQNVYTLQFSNSEYFQNQALSYRVETEVLKSKRGSIYDRNLNLITSTTRSFNVGIRPKEINNPYEVSNILSSFLGLSKEKIYEKITNSNKYFYLARNIDYEKGLEIESWLIDGVILEESNKRINHNESFKSIVGNVDVDGNGIEGLELYFDYQLQGIDGEIKYEVSPNGKIIPQGEIRTTQPIHGEDLLLTLDSELQYLTEQLCSKALLETNAFNCSVVFANAKTGEIIISAEQKNQNEFYNINLISTRAQYEPGSSFKIFSIGHAINEKNISLDKEYIVEDTIEIIPGSCDKNYVGYRGCYRDFLKHDTYVLTVEEIIERSSNVGTILATEDLDVNQLEDFLTKFGFTSKTGIELTGEAKGSFDKNKTCATCLSSLSIGYSANVTQMQMVKAYSIIVNGGKDISLSLVKKPYLNSNRTQVINEELSKILKGFLINVVEGENGTAKSLQMEGYIIGGKTGTSRTHIEGVGYSSERFNTSFTGFAETTEGPIVGSVILWGASTTSPEYEYVTGGSTAAPIFKTIVSYFSSGDNK
;
A
#
# COMPACT_ATOMS: atom_id res chain seq x y z
N MET A 1 -36.36 97.84 22.62
CA MET A 1 -35.11 97.01 22.38
C MET A 1 -34.81 97.05 20.87
N ASN A 2 -33.66 97.60 20.51
CA ASN A 2 -33.33 97.94 19.10
C ASN A 2 -33.24 96.66 18.27
N VAL A 3 -34.01 96.53 17.21
CA VAL A 3 -34.12 95.38 16.31
C VAL A 3 -32.72 94.85 15.86
N TYR A 4 -31.76 95.76 15.79
CA TYR A 4 -30.36 95.44 15.41
C TYR A 4 -29.63 94.68 16.51
N LYS A 5 -29.83 95.01 17.80
CA LYS A 5 -29.27 94.28 18.94
C LYS A 5 -29.86 92.86 19.05
N PHE A 6 -31.14 92.73 18.73
CA PHE A 6 -31.82 91.43 18.75
C PHE A 6 -31.29 90.50 17.67
N LYS A 7 -31.06 90.99 16.43
CA LYS A 7 -30.47 90.21 15.32
C LYS A 7 -29.04 89.77 15.65
N ILE A 8 -28.21 90.65 16.24
CA ILE A 8 -26.84 90.28 16.67
C ILE A 8 -26.88 89.26 17.78
N TRP A 9 -27.75 89.41 18.75
CA TRP A 9 -27.92 88.43 19.84
C TRP A 9 -28.38 87.05 19.26
N LEU A 10 -29.36 87.04 18.40
CA LEU A 10 -29.84 85.82 17.73
C LEU A 10 -28.73 85.12 16.93
N LEU A 11 -27.93 85.89 16.14
CA LEU A 11 -26.84 85.36 15.36
C LEU A 11 -25.71 84.79 16.23
N SER A 12 -25.35 85.49 17.31
CA SER A 12 -24.36 84.98 18.23
C SER A 12 -24.79 83.72 19.00
N THR A 13 -26.09 83.64 19.36
CA THR A 13 -26.67 82.42 19.98
C THR A 13 -26.65 81.24 19.01
N LEU A 14 -26.98 81.42 17.71
CA LEU A 14 -26.91 80.41 16.69
C LEU A 14 -25.45 79.91 16.47
N VAL A 15 -24.48 80.84 16.47
CA VAL A 15 -23.08 80.49 16.35
C VAL A 15 -22.62 79.64 17.57
N VAL A 16 -22.98 80.02 18.75
CA VAL A 16 -22.65 79.27 19.98
C VAL A 16 -23.32 77.88 19.98
N VAL A 17 -24.60 77.81 19.62
CA VAL A 17 -25.33 76.54 19.54
C VAL A 17 -24.68 75.62 18.43
N GLY A 18 -24.35 76.21 17.26
CA GLY A 18 -23.62 75.51 16.20
C GLY A 18 -22.28 74.97 16.67
N PHE A 19 -21.53 75.83 17.44
CA PHE A 19 -20.22 75.40 17.97
C PHE A 19 -20.36 74.23 18.98
N ILE A 20 -21.35 74.32 19.92
CA ILE A 20 -21.62 73.22 20.86
C ILE A 20 -22.05 71.96 20.14
N PHE A 21 -22.92 72.08 19.14
CA PHE A 21 -23.35 70.92 18.33
C PHE A 21 -22.16 70.23 17.58
N PHE A 22 -21.35 71.01 16.89
CA PHE A 22 -20.17 70.47 16.18
C PHE A 22 -19.13 69.94 17.16
N SER A 23 -18.91 70.56 18.32
CA SER A 23 -18.04 70.04 19.36
C SER A 23 -18.57 68.72 19.93
N GLY A 24 -19.90 68.60 20.12
CA GLY A 24 -20.53 67.34 20.52
C GLY A 24 -20.33 66.22 19.51
N LEU A 25 -20.51 66.49 18.21
CA LEU A 25 -20.25 65.53 17.12
C LEU A 25 -18.78 65.13 17.06
N PHE A 26 -17.87 66.10 17.23
CA PHE A 26 -16.43 65.82 17.29
C PHE A 26 -16.05 64.91 18.46
N LEU A 27 -16.54 65.20 19.66
CA LEU A 27 -16.33 64.40 20.85
C LEU A 27 -16.93 62.99 20.69
N GLN A 28 -18.11 62.88 20.08
CA GLN A 28 -18.73 61.60 19.79
C GLN A 28 -17.89 60.79 18.81
N ASN A 29 -17.35 61.40 17.73
CA ASN A 29 -16.44 60.73 16.81
C ASN A 29 -15.16 60.29 17.49
N VAL A 30 -14.55 61.14 18.33
CA VAL A 30 -13.35 60.76 19.09
C VAL A 30 -13.65 59.62 20.05
N TYR A 31 -14.78 59.65 20.74
CA TYR A 31 -15.21 58.55 21.61
C TYR A 31 -15.41 57.24 20.83
N THR A 32 -16.07 57.30 19.66
CA THR A 32 -16.30 56.13 18.80
C THR A 32 -14.99 55.54 18.30
N LEU A 33 -14.06 56.40 17.88
CA LEU A 33 -12.74 55.94 17.39
C LEU A 33 -11.86 55.38 18.51
N GLN A 34 -11.85 56.00 19.71
CA GLN A 34 -10.95 55.61 20.79
C GLN A 34 -11.48 54.50 21.69
N PHE A 35 -12.79 54.35 21.81
CA PHE A 35 -13.39 53.41 22.75
C PHE A 35 -14.31 52.39 22.09
N SER A 36 -15.25 52.78 21.23
CA SER A 36 -16.22 51.83 20.67
C SER A 36 -15.62 50.96 19.57
N ASN A 37 -14.76 51.53 18.73
CA ASN A 37 -14.14 50.85 17.61
C ASN A 37 -12.62 50.70 17.78
N SER A 38 -12.10 50.87 18.97
CA SER A 38 -10.67 50.82 19.29
C SER A 38 -10.05 49.48 18.85
N GLU A 39 -10.71 48.39 19.21
CA GLU A 39 -10.26 47.03 18.87
C GLU A 39 -10.26 46.78 17.35
N TYR A 40 -11.28 47.27 16.65
CA TYR A 40 -11.33 47.18 15.18
C TYR A 40 -10.18 47.93 14.51
N PHE A 41 -9.93 49.19 14.92
CA PHE A 41 -8.84 49.97 14.34
C PHE A 41 -7.45 49.46 14.76
N GLN A 42 -7.31 48.95 15.98
CA GLN A 42 -6.08 48.28 16.41
C GLN A 42 -5.80 47.03 15.57
N ASN A 43 -6.78 46.16 15.36
CA ASN A 43 -6.65 44.99 14.53
C ASN A 43 -6.36 45.35 13.07
N GLN A 44 -7.00 46.36 12.54
CA GLN A 44 -6.72 46.88 11.20
C GLN A 44 -5.31 47.47 11.09
N ALA A 45 -4.85 48.22 12.08
CA ALA A 45 -3.49 48.74 12.11
C ALA A 45 -2.44 47.62 12.23
N LEU A 46 -2.73 46.61 13.04
CA LEU A 46 -1.87 45.41 13.15
C LEU A 46 -1.81 44.65 11.83
N SER A 47 -2.92 44.49 11.11
CA SER A 47 -2.94 43.80 9.81
C SER A 47 -2.10 44.48 8.74
N TYR A 48 -1.84 45.77 8.84
CA TYR A 48 -0.91 46.49 7.94
C TYR A 48 0.55 46.51 8.41
N ARG A 49 0.80 46.16 9.68
CA ARG A 49 2.14 46.23 10.26
C ARG A 49 2.77 44.85 10.56
N VAL A 50 1.92 43.82 10.65
CA VAL A 50 2.39 42.48 11.00
C VAL A 50 2.48 41.64 9.72
N GLU A 51 3.66 41.15 9.43
CA GLU A 51 3.89 40.12 8.43
C GLU A 51 3.98 38.75 9.11
N THR A 52 3.41 37.75 8.46
CA THR A 52 3.41 36.38 8.98
C THR A 52 4.20 35.51 8.03
N GLU A 53 5.23 34.89 8.53
CA GLU A 53 6.01 33.88 7.81
C GLU A 53 5.69 32.51 8.38
N VAL A 54 5.47 31.53 7.49
CA VAL A 54 5.14 30.15 7.87
C VAL A 54 6.44 29.38 8.13
N LEU A 55 6.59 28.86 9.34
CA LEU A 55 7.65 27.93 9.70
C LEU A 55 7.23 26.52 9.35
N LYS A 56 7.77 25.97 8.27
CA LYS A 56 7.38 24.65 7.78
C LYS A 56 7.72 23.55 8.76
N SER A 57 6.74 22.70 9.07
CA SER A 57 6.96 21.44 9.77
C SER A 57 7.72 20.47 8.88
N LYS A 58 8.50 19.58 9.49
CA LYS A 58 9.10 18.45 8.75
C LYS A 58 8.16 17.27 8.81
N ARG A 59 7.90 16.67 7.67
CA ARG A 59 7.18 15.41 7.57
C ARG A 59 8.01 14.30 8.19
N GLY A 60 7.40 13.43 9.02
CA GLY A 60 8.04 12.31 9.70
C GLY A 60 8.78 11.38 8.74
N SER A 61 9.86 10.79 9.19
CA SER A 61 10.65 9.83 8.41
C SER A 61 10.02 8.43 8.46
N ILE A 62 10.34 7.60 7.48
CA ILE A 62 9.92 6.20 7.43
C ILE A 62 11.16 5.33 7.50
N TYR A 63 11.16 4.37 8.41
CA TYR A 63 12.27 3.44 8.65
C TYR A 63 11.81 2.00 8.45
N ASP A 64 12.72 1.11 8.07
CA ASP A 64 12.48 -0.34 8.10
C ASP A 64 12.56 -0.89 9.54
N ARG A 65 12.33 -2.21 9.70
CA ARG A 65 12.36 -2.88 11.01
C ARG A 65 13.70 -2.77 11.76
N ASN A 66 14.79 -2.56 11.02
CA ASN A 66 16.18 -2.47 11.50
C ASN A 66 16.64 -1.01 11.66
N LEU A 67 15.71 -0.03 11.59
CA LEU A 67 15.98 1.41 11.65
C LEU A 67 16.78 1.96 10.45
N ASN A 68 16.84 1.26 9.34
CA ASN A 68 17.36 1.81 8.10
C ASN A 68 16.38 2.85 7.54
N LEU A 69 16.90 4.00 7.14
CA LEU A 69 16.11 5.10 6.62
C LEU A 69 15.59 4.77 5.20
N ILE A 70 14.27 4.72 5.07
CA ILE A 70 13.59 4.46 3.78
C ILE A 70 13.21 5.76 3.09
N THR A 71 12.59 6.69 3.84
CA THR A 71 12.13 7.96 3.28
C THR A 71 12.30 9.07 4.29
N SER A 72 12.79 10.22 3.85
CA SER A 72 12.95 11.40 4.71
C SER A 72 12.57 12.69 4.01
N THR A 73 12.47 13.76 4.81
CA THR A 73 12.24 15.12 4.33
C THR A 73 13.54 15.92 4.42
N THR A 74 13.94 16.54 3.32
CA THR A 74 15.10 17.44 3.25
C THR A 74 14.66 18.85 2.85
N ARG A 75 15.50 19.84 3.19
CA ARG A 75 15.29 21.23 2.76
C ARG A 75 15.40 21.32 1.23
N SER A 76 14.61 22.21 0.66
CA SER A 76 14.57 22.50 -0.78
C SER A 76 14.19 23.97 -0.99
N PHE A 77 14.17 24.42 -2.23
CA PHE A 77 13.65 25.73 -2.59
C PHE A 77 12.60 25.64 -3.70
N ASN A 78 11.63 26.55 -3.63
CA ASN A 78 10.78 26.89 -4.76
C ASN A 78 11.35 28.13 -5.44
N VAL A 79 11.45 28.12 -6.76
CA VAL A 79 11.90 29.27 -7.59
C VAL A 79 10.66 29.99 -8.10
N GLY A 80 10.38 31.12 -7.50
CA GLY A 80 9.30 32.04 -7.89
C GLY A 80 9.78 33.12 -8.84
N ILE A 81 8.91 33.57 -9.72
CA ILE A 81 9.17 34.64 -10.68
C ILE A 81 8.15 35.76 -10.51
N ARG A 82 8.64 37.00 -10.34
CA ARG A 82 7.88 38.26 -10.47
C ARG A 82 8.19 38.90 -11.81
N PRO A 83 7.40 38.65 -12.86
CA PRO A 83 7.74 39.10 -14.22
C PRO A 83 7.99 40.61 -14.36
N LYS A 84 7.27 41.42 -13.58
CA LYS A 84 7.38 42.89 -13.62
C LYS A 84 8.71 43.43 -13.10
N GLU A 85 9.43 42.66 -12.30
CA GLU A 85 10.71 43.03 -11.72
C GLU A 85 11.90 42.55 -12.58
N ILE A 86 11.64 41.75 -13.65
CA ILE A 86 12.66 41.24 -14.54
C ILE A 86 12.95 42.23 -15.66
N ASN A 87 14.16 42.79 -15.65
CA ASN A 87 14.61 43.77 -16.67
C ASN A 87 14.96 43.10 -18.01
N ASN A 88 15.57 41.91 -17.98
CA ASN A 88 16.00 41.19 -19.19
C ASN A 88 15.48 39.74 -19.20
N PRO A 89 14.23 39.50 -19.68
CA PRO A 89 13.64 38.16 -19.70
C PRO A 89 14.44 37.12 -20.48
N TYR A 90 15.14 37.55 -21.56
CA TYR A 90 15.95 36.64 -22.38
C TYR A 90 17.16 36.10 -21.63
N GLU A 91 17.91 36.96 -20.93
CA GLU A 91 19.05 36.59 -20.16
C GLU A 91 18.71 35.71 -18.96
N VAL A 92 17.66 36.08 -18.19
CA VAL A 92 17.16 35.32 -17.07
C VAL A 92 16.70 33.94 -17.53
N SER A 93 15.98 33.86 -18.66
CA SER A 93 15.55 32.57 -19.23
C SER A 93 16.74 31.70 -19.64
N ASN A 94 17.81 32.30 -20.15
CA ASN A 94 19.02 31.57 -20.56
C ASN A 94 19.76 30.98 -19.35
N ILE A 95 19.94 31.78 -18.30
CA ILE A 95 20.63 31.37 -17.07
C ILE A 95 19.82 30.25 -16.38
N LEU A 96 18.54 30.50 -16.11
CA LEU A 96 17.70 29.54 -15.38
C LEU A 96 17.44 28.25 -16.16
N SER A 97 17.33 28.32 -17.51
CA SER A 97 17.12 27.12 -18.33
C SER A 97 18.28 26.13 -18.25
N SER A 98 19.51 26.65 -18.39
CA SER A 98 20.71 25.81 -18.35
C SER A 98 20.93 25.19 -16.98
N PHE A 99 20.60 25.90 -15.91
CA PHE A 99 20.83 25.45 -14.54
C PHE A 99 19.72 24.51 -14.01
N LEU A 100 18.47 24.79 -14.34
CA LEU A 100 17.33 23.99 -13.92
C LEU A 100 16.98 22.85 -14.90
N GLY A 101 17.61 22.79 -16.08
CA GLY A 101 17.29 21.80 -17.11
C GLY A 101 15.91 22.01 -17.76
N LEU A 102 15.40 23.24 -17.75
CA LEU A 102 14.09 23.59 -18.31
C LEU A 102 14.24 24.22 -19.71
N SER A 103 13.17 24.16 -20.54
CA SER A 103 13.18 24.82 -21.86
C SER A 103 13.25 26.34 -21.70
N LYS A 104 14.26 26.95 -22.33
CA LYS A 104 14.47 28.40 -22.35
C LYS A 104 13.26 29.13 -22.95
N GLU A 105 12.72 28.60 -24.04
CA GLU A 105 11.59 29.17 -24.75
C GLU A 105 10.36 29.25 -23.85
N LYS A 106 10.08 28.17 -23.11
CA LYS A 106 8.96 28.11 -22.16
C LYS A 106 9.13 29.08 -20.99
N ILE A 107 10.36 29.24 -20.49
CA ILE A 107 10.65 30.21 -19.43
C ILE A 107 10.43 31.62 -19.96
N TYR A 108 11.02 31.95 -21.10
CA TYR A 108 10.89 33.25 -21.73
C TYR A 108 9.43 33.63 -22.01
N GLU A 109 8.68 32.69 -22.59
CA GLU A 109 7.25 32.88 -22.87
C GLU A 109 6.43 33.13 -21.60
N LYS A 110 6.68 32.38 -20.53
CA LYS A 110 6.00 32.57 -19.24
C LYS A 110 6.32 33.94 -18.62
N ILE A 111 7.58 34.36 -18.66
CA ILE A 111 8.00 35.67 -18.11
C ILE A 111 7.36 36.81 -18.90
N THR A 112 7.36 36.74 -20.25
CA THR A 112 6.87 37.82 -21.10
C THR A 112 5.35 37.91 -21.14
N ASN A 113 4.65 36.79 -21.04
CA ASN A 113 3.18 36.74 -21.16
C ASN A 113 2.44 36.80 -19.81
N SER A 114 3.14 36.73 -18.68
CA SER A 114 2.55 36.81 -17.35
C SER A 114 2.84 38.16 -16.68
N ASN A 115 1.81 38.70 -16.04
CA ASN A 115 1.95 39.87 -15.15
C ASN A 115 1.84 39.52 -13.67
N LYS A 116 1.61 38.23 -13.36
CA LYS A 116 1.42 37.72 -11.99
C LYS A 116 2.60 36.86 -11.60
N TYR A 117 2.86 36.80 -10.29
CA TYR A 117 3.79 35.85 -9.71
C TYR A 117 3.43 34.40 -10.10
N PHE A 118 4.47 33.59 -10.38
CA PHE A 118 4.31 32.16 -10.63
C PHE A 118 5.55 31.38 -10.21
N TYR A 119 5.38 30.11 -9.86
CA TYR A 119 6.50 29.20 -9.64
C TYR A 119 7.07 28.71 -10.99
N LEU A 120 8.37 28.90 -11.19
CA LEU A 120 9.11 28.37 -12.32
C LEU A 120 9.48 26.90 -12.10
N ALA A 121 10.03 26.61 -10.93
CA ALA A 121 10.37 25.26 -10.46
C ALA A 121 10.03 25.15 -8.97
N ARG A 122 9.66 23.94 -8.53
CA ARG A 122 9.35 23.68 -7.12
C ARG A 122 10.21 22.53 -6.62
N ASN A 123 10.52 22.57 -5.32
CA ASN A 123 11.26 21.53 -4.62
C ASN A 123 12.63 21.21 -5.26
N ILE A 124 13.35 22.24 -5.75
CA ILE A 124 14.71 22.08 -6.23
C ILE A 124 15.65 21.78 -5.07
N ASP A 125 16.77 21.13 -5.35
CA ASP A 125 17.75 20.79 -4.33
C ASP A 125 18.28 22.05 -3.63
N TYR A 126 18.47 21.96 -2.32
CA TYR A 126 18.82 23.09 -1.46
C TYR A 126 20.09 23.83 -1.94
N GLU A 127 21.15 23.09 -2.28
CA GLU A 127 22.40 23.65 -2.80
C GLU A 127 22.20 24.46 -4.09
N LYS A 128 21.36 23.94 -5.00
CA LYS A 128 20.98 24.65 -6.23
C LYS A 128 20.22 25.94 -5.95
N GLY A 129 19.35 25.91 -4.92
CA GLY A 129 18.65 27.11 -4.50
C GLY A 129 19.57 28.20 -3.99
N LEU A 130 20.52 27.84 -3.11
CA LEU A 130 21.54 28.78 -2.60
C LEU A 130 22.38 29.39 -3.73
N GLU A 131 22.72 28.60 -4.74
CA GLU A 131 23.47 29.09 -5.89
C GLU A 131 22.65 30.11 -6.70
N ILE A 132 21.38 29.85 -6.99
CA ILE A 132 20.49 30.81 -7.67
C ILE A 132 20.32 32.09 -6.83
N GLU A 133 20.18 31.96 -5.51
CA GLU A 133 20.05 33.10 -4.59
C GLU A 133 21.29 34.01 -4.66
N SER A 134 22.48 33.43 -4.76
CA SER A 134 23.75 34.18 -4.86
C SER A 134 23.88 35.03 -6.12
N TRP A 135 23.11 34.74 -7.17
CA TRP A 135 23.13 35.50 -8.42
C TRP A 135 22.39 36.84 -8.32
N LEU A 136 21.61 37.07 -7.28
CA LEU A 136 20.87 38.31 -7.00
C LEU A 136 20.07 38.82 -8.22
N ILE A 137 19.37 37.93 -8.93
CA ILE A 137 18.58 38.27 -10.13
C ILE A 137 17.28 38.94 -9.71
N ASP A 138 17.08 40.19 -10.15
CA ASP A 138 15.83 40.92 -9.90
C ASP A 138 14.62 40.12 -10.41
N GLY A 139 13.58 40.00 -9.58
CA GLY A 139 12.35 39.29 -9.91
C GLY A 139 12.42 37.76 -9.80
N VAL A 140 13.57 37.18 -9.41
CA VAL A 140 13.70 35.77 -9.02
C VAL A 140 13.66 35.68 -7.51
N ILE A 141 12.74 34.86 -6.98
CA ILE A 141 12.52 34.70 -5.54
C ILE A 141 12.72 33.24 -5.17
N LEU A 142 13.51 33.00 -4.14
CA LEU A 142 13.69 31.69 -3.55
C LEU A 142 12.83 31.62 -2.27
N GLU A 143 11.92 30.64 -2.25
CA GLU A 143 11.12 30.35 -1.06
C GLU A 143 11.56 29.00 -0.49
N GLU A 144 11.94 28.96 0.78
CA GLU A 144 12.26 27.70 1.45
C GLU A 144 11.08 26.73 1.39
N SER A 145 11.38 25.49 1.11
CA SER A 145 10.42 24.39 0.99
C SER A 145 11.01 23.08 1.51
N ASN A 146 10.20 22.06 1.55
CA ASN A 146 10.60 20.71 1.93
C ASN A 146 10.40 19.75 0.74
N LYS A 147 11.40 18.88 0.51
CA LYS A 147 11.36 17.84 -0.51
C LYS A 147 11.38 16.47 0.14
N ARG A 148 10.44 15.60 -0.28
CA ARG A 148 10.42 14.20 0.14
C ARG A 148 11.39 13.40 -0.70
N ILE A 149 12.25 12.59 -0.07
CA ILE A 149 13.23 11.74 -0.73
C ILE A 149 13.02 10.30 -0.31
N ASN A 150 12.87 9.43 -1.30
CA ASN A 150 12.92 8.00 -1.11
C ASN A 150 14.36 7.53 -1.28
N HIS A 151 14.93 6.90 -0.25
CA HIS A 151 16.32 6.40 -0.24
C HIS A 151 16.41 4.93 -0.68
N ASN A 152 15.27 4.24 -0.79
CA ASN A 152 15.22 2.84 -1.17
C ASN A 152 14.08 2.57 -2.15
N GLU A 153 14.42 2.36 -3.43
CA GLU A 153 13.46 2.15 -4.51
C GLU A 153 12.60 0.89 -4.33
N SER A 154 13.10 -0.14 -3.60
CA SER A 154 12.35 -1.37 -3.29
C SER A 154 11.08 -1.12 -2.48
N PHE A 155 10.99 0.01 -1.80
CA PHE A 155 9.82 0.38 -1.00
C PHE A 155 8.88 1.35 -1.69
N LYS A 156 9.22 1.82 -2.87
CA LYS A 156 8.51 2.91 -3.55
C LYS A 156 7.01 2.64 -3.74
N SER A 157 6.64 1.43 -4.14
CA SER A 157 5.23 1.06 -4.34
C SER A 157 4.45 0.99 -3.02
N ILE A 158 5.11 0.59 -1.93
CA ILE A 158 4.51 0.45 -0.60
C ILE A 158 4.42 1.82 0.08
N VAL A 159 5.53 2.55 0.12
CA VAL A 159 5.59 3.89 0.71
C VAL A 159 4.71 4.85 -0.07
N GLY A 160 4.74 4.78 -1.39
CA GLY A 160 4.00 5.68 -2.26
C GLY A 160 4.68 7.04 -2.43
N ASN A 161 3.87 8.06 -2.70
CA ASN A 161 4.35 9.39 -3.06
C ASN A 161 3.60 10.48 -2.30
N VAL A 162 4.21 11.66 -2.25
CA VAL A 162 3.56 12.91 -1.84
C VAL A 162 3.41 13.84 -3.05
N ASP A 163 2.46 14.77 -2.99
CA ASP A 163 2.37 15.86 -3.94
C ASP A 163 3.47 16.92 -3.73
N VAL A 164 3.46 17.96 -4.55
CA VAL A 164 4.46 19.05 -4.47
C VAL A 164 4.35 19.88 -3.19
N ASP A 165 3.23 19.82 -2.50
CA ASP A 165 2.97 20.52 -1.24
C ASP A 165 3.27 19.64 -0.01
N GLY A 166 3.64 18.37 -0.24
CA GLY A 166 4.03 17.42 0.80
C GLY A 166 2.86 16.61 1.37
N ASN A 167 1.67 16.63 0.75
CA ASN A 167 0.54 15.80 1.14
C ASN A 167 0.67 14.39 0.55
N GLY A 168 0.35 13.37 1.31
CA GLY A 168 0.39 11.98 0.85
C GLY A 168 -0.68 11.71 -0.22
N ILE A 169 -0.29 11.12 -1.36
CA ILE A 169 -1.21 10.82 -2.46
C ILE A 169 -1.32 9.33 -2.78
N GLU A 170 -0.39 8.52 -2.30
CA GLU A 170 -0.36 7.08 -2.54
C GLU A 170 0.35 6.33 -1.40
N GLY A 171 0.05 5.02 -1.24
CA GLY A 171 0.76 4.12 -0.33
C GLY A 171 0.62 4.48 1.15
N LEU A 172 1.67 4.21 1.92
CA LEU A 172 1.74 4.55 3.34
C LEU A 172 1.76 6.06 3.57
N GLU A 173 2.34 6.85 2.65
CA GLU A 173 2.31 8.31 2.69
C GLU A 173 0.88 8.85 2.73
N LEU A 174 -0.04 8.25 1.95
CA LEU A 174 -1.47 8.62 1.99
C LEU A 174 -2.16 8.05 3.22
N TYR A 175 -1.91 6.79 3.56
CA TYR A 175 -2.61 6.13 4.67
C TYR A 175 -2.31 6.80 6.02
N PHE A 176 -1.06 7.20 6.24
CA PHE A 176 -0.59 7.87 7.46
C PHE A 176 -0.34 9.36 7.27
N ASP A 177 -0.99 10.01 6.29
CA ASP A 177 -0.73 11.42 5.98
C ASP A 177 -0.87 12.33 7.19
N TYR A 178 -1.95 12.19 7.96
CA TYR A 178 -2.20 12.98 9.16
C TYR A 178 -1.09 12.83 10.23
N GLN A 179 -0.55 11.63 10.41
CA GLN A 179 0.49 11.35 11.39
C GLN A 179 1.85 11.88 10.91
N LEU A 180 2.14 11.69 9.62
CA LEU A 180 3.41 12.07 9.01
C LEU A 180 3.56 13.57 8.79
N GLN A 181 2.47 14.31 8.48
CA GLN A 181 2.53 15.68 7.97
C GLN A 181 3.05 16.70 8.99
N GLY A 182 2.73 16.56 10.26
CA GLY A 182 3.01 17.57 11.27
C GLY A 182 2.11 18.82 11.16
N ILE A 183 2.42 19.84 11.93
CA ILE A 183 1.66 21.10 11.99
C ILE A 183 2.66 22.24 11.80
N ASP A 184 2.44 23.08 10.79
CA ASP A 184 3.29 24.24 10.54
C ASP A 184 3.21 25.25 11.70
N GLY A 185 4.33 25.88 12.00
CA GLY A 185 4.44 27.01 12.90
C GLY A 185 4.31 28.33 12.15
N GLU A 186 4.40 29.41 12.87
CA GLU A 186 4.40 30.75 12.30
C GLU A 186 5.30 31.71 13.10
N ILE A 187 5.92 32.63 12.39
CA ILE A 187 6.58 33.78 13.00
C ILE A 187 5.88 35.05 12.52
N LYS A 188 5.41 35.85 13.48
CA LYS A 188 4.80 37.15 13.23
C LYS A 188 5.75 38.23 13.71
N TYR A 189 6.04 39.19 12.85
CA TYR A 189 6.91 40.31 13.14
C TYR A 189 6.38 41.62 12.56
N GLU A 190 6.68 42.73 13.22
CA GLU A 190 6.27 44.04 12.74
C GLU A 190 7.18 44.53 11.61
N VAL A 191 6.56 45.05 10.54
CA VAL A 191 7.24 45.65 9.39
C VAL A 191 6.91 47.12 9.25
N SER A 192 7.85 47.90 8.78
CA SER A 192 7.67 49.27 8.34
C SER A 192 6.83 49.34 7.05
N PRO A 193 6.28 50.51 6.66
CA PRO A 193 5.55 50.67 5.40
C PRO A 193 6.34 50.25 4.14
N ASN A 194 7.66 50.16 4.25
CA ASN A 194 8.55 49.73 3.17
C ASN A 194 8.90 48.24 3.24
N GLY A 195 8.19 47.45 4.06
CA GLY A 195 8.42 46.01 4.22
C GLY A 195 9.66 45.61 5.02
N LYS A 196 10.38 46.57 5.67
CA LYS A 196 11.54 46.26 6.49
C LYS A 196 11.13 45.90 7.91
N ILE A 197 11.69 44.83 8.45
CA ILE A 197 11.46 44.39 9.83
C ILE A 197 11.84 45.53 10.79
N ILE A 198 10.99 45.78 11.75
CA ILE A 198 11.22 46.75 12.83
C ILE A 198 12.00 46.05 13.95
N PRO A 199 13.28 46.34 14.18
CA PRO A 199 14.14 45.58 15.11
C PRO A 199 13.63 45.59 16.58
N GLN A 200 12.84 46.59 16.96
CA GLN A 200 12.21 46.71 18.29
C GLN A 200 10.74 46.36 18.30
N GLY A 201 10.19 45.88 17.16
CA GLY A 201 8.81 45.42 17.04
C GLY A 201 8.57 44.10 17.78
N GLU A 202 7.31 43.82 18.04
CA GLU A 202 6.92 42.56 18.68
C GLU A 202 7.16 41.39 17.71
N ILE A 203 7.86 40.32 18.19
CA ILE A 203 8.03 39.07 17.46
C ILE A 203 7.29 37.98 18.24
N ARG A 204 6.34 37.32 17.60
CA ARG A 204 5.64 36.17 18.13
C ARG A 204 5.96 34.94 17.29
N THR A 205 6.49 33.90 17.91
CA THR A 205 6.84 32.66 17.24
C THR A 205 6.04 31.51 17.81
N THR A 206 5.31 30.80 16.95
CA THR A 206 4.73 29.49 17.24
C THR A 206 5.61 28.45 16.56
N GLN A 207 6.24 27.59 17.35
CA GLN A 207 7.11 26.56 16.79
C GLN A 207 6.30 25.52 16.02
N PRO A 208 6.81 24.99 14.90
CA PRO A 208 6.18 23.87 14.19
C PRO A 208 6.22 22.60 15.03
N ILE A 209 5.19 21.78 14.91
CA ILE A 209 5.17 20.42 15.43
C ILE A 209 5.49 19.49 14.26
N HIS A 210 6.65 18.82 14.32
CA HIS A 210 7.05 17.90 13.26
C HIS A 210 6.17 16.64 13.27
N GLY A 211 6.02 16.02 12.09
CA GLY A 211 5.30 14.75 11.97
C GLY A 211 6.01 13.62 12.69
N GLU A 212 5.22 12.61 13.05
CA GLU A 212 5.73 11.40 13.72
C GLU A 212 6.37 10.45 12.71
N ASP A 213 7.49 9.83 13.11
CA ASP A 213 8.17 8.82 12.29
C ASP A 213 7.36 7.51 12.26
N LEU A 214 7.46 6.77 11.15
CA LEU A 214 6.91 5.42 11.01
C LEU A 214 8.04 4.38 11.05
N LEU A 215 7.86 3.37 11.89
CA LEU A 215 8.70 2.18 11.91
C LEU A 215 7.94 1.04 11.23
N LEU A 216 8.46 0.59 10.09
CA LEU A 216 7.89 -0.51 9.34
C LEU A 216 8.29 -1.85 9.95
N THR A 217 7.53 -2.89 9.59
CA THR A 217 7.85 -4.29 9.92
C THR A 217 8.70 -4.96 8.83
N LEU A 218 8.82 -4.31 7.68
CA LEU A 218 9.56 -4.78 6.50
C LEU A 218 11.07 -4.73 6.72
N ASP A 219 11.77 -5.69 6.13
CA ASP A 219 13.23 -5.80 6.16
C ASP A 219 13.82 -5.42 4.81
N SER A 220 14.69 -4.42 4.77
CA SER A 220 15.25 -3.88 3.54
C SER A 220 16.16 -4.86 2.80
N GLU A 221 16.93 -5.65 3.53
CA GLU A 221 17.87 -6.62 2.92
C GLU A 221 17.10 -7.78 2.30
N LEU A 222 16.13 -8.33 3.04
CA LEU A 222 15.28 -9.41 2.55
C LEU A 222 14.39 -8.95 1.39
N GLN A 223 13.89 -7.73 1.43
CA GLN A 223 13.11 -7.10 0.35
C GLN A 223 13.94 -7.07 -0.94
N TYR A 224 15.15 -6.49 -0.89
CA TYR A 224 16.05 -6.39 -2.04
C TYR A 224 16.44 -7.78 -2.59
N LEU A 225 16.84 -8.71 -1.71
CA LEU A 225 17.15 -10.09 -2.10
C LEU A 225 15.98 -10.73 -2.86
N THR A 226 14.77 -10.57 -2.32
CA THR A 226 13.55 -11.15 -2.89
C THR A 226 13.26 -10.57 -4.28
N GLU A 227 13.49 -9.28 -4.47
CA GLU A 227 13.37 -8.65 -5.80
C GLU A 227 14.36 -9.20 -6.82
N GLN A 228 15.59 -9.50 -6.39
CA GLN A 228 16.58 -10.16 -7.28
C GLN A 228 16.14 -11.58 -7.65
N LEU A 229 15.62 -12.36 -6.69
CA LEU A 229 15.08 -13.69 -6.97
C LEU A 229 13.88 -13.62 -7.91
N CYS A 230 12.98 -12.68 -7.71
CA CYS A 230 11.86 -12.41 -8.59
C CYS A 230 12.31 -12.02 -10.01
N SER A 231 13.28 -11.12 -10.13
CA SER A 231 13.83 -10.70 -11.43
C SER A 231 14.42 -11.88 -12.22
N LYS A 232 15.15 -12.75 -11.54
CA LYS A 232 15.66 -13.98 -12.14
C LYS A 232 14.53 -14.90 -12.61
N ALA A 233 13.55 -15.15 -11.74
CA ALA A 233 12.42 -16.02 -12.06
C ALA A 233 11.56 -15.50 -13.23
N LEU A 234 11.40 -14.19 -13.37
CA LEU A 234 10.72 -13.59 -14.52
C LEU A 234 11.42 -13.91 -15.85
N LEU A 235 12.75 -13.88 -15.86
CA LEU A 235 13.54 -14.24 -17.05
C LEU A 235 13.42 -15.73 -17.38
N GLU A 236 13.47 -16.59 -16.36
CA GLU A 236 13.43 -18.04 -16.53
C GLU A 236 12.05 -18.56 -16.95
N THR A 237 10.98 -17.95 -16.44
CA THR A 237 9.60 -18.43 -16.67
C THR A 237 8.80 -17.58 -17.64
N ASN A 238 9.37 -16.49 -18.15
CA ASN A 238 8.65 -15.51 -18.97
C ASN A 238 7.30 -15.06 -18.33
N ALA A 239 7.24 -14.99 -16.99
CA ALA A 239 6.05 -14.56 -16.27
C ALA A 239 5.84 -13.04 -16.42
N PHE A 240 4.61 -12.58 -16.24
CA PHE A 240 4.27 -11.15 -16.27
C PHE A 240 4.77 -10.43 -15.04
N ASN A 241 4.54 -11.03 -13.88
CA ASN A 241 4.92 -10.51 -12.58
C ASN A 241 5.38 -11.64 -11.66
N CYS A 242 6.23 -11.28 -10.70
CA CYS A 242 6.53 -12.08 -9.52
C CYS A 242 6.15 -11.28 -8.28
N SER A 243 5.44 -11.88 -7.36
CA SER A 243 5.11 -11.27 -6.07
C SER A 243 5.36 -12.22 -4.92
N VAL A 244 5.91 -11.67 -3.84
CA VAL A 244 6.32 -12.43 -2.66
C VAL A 244 5.90 -11.66 -1.42
N VAL A 245 5.21 -12.36 -0.52
CA VAL A 245 4.83 -11.83 0.80
C VAL A 245 5.25 -12.82 1.86
N PHE A 246 5.94 -12.35 2.91
CA PHE A 246 6.23 -13.13 4.11
C PHE A 246 5.76 -12.37 5.35
N ALA A 247 5.13 -13.09 6.28
CA ALA A 247 4.64 -12.56 7.55
C ALA A 247 4.99 -13.48 8.71
N ASN A 248 5.19 -12.91 9.88
CA ASN A 248 5.25 -13.67 11.12
C ASN A 248 3.83 -14.05 11.55
N ALA A 249 3.49 -15.34 11.56
CA ALA A 249 2.15 -15.82 11.89
C ALA A 249 1.80 -15.64 13.38
N LYS A 250 2.77 -15.36 14.23
CA LYS A 250 2.57 -15.07 15.65
C LYS A 250 2.28 -13.60 15.91
N THR A 251 2.91 -12.67 15.19
CA THR A 251 2.74 -11.23 15.40
C THR A 251 1.85 -10.56 14.36
N GLY A 252 1.77 -11.09 13.14
CA GLY A 252 1.09 -10.48 12.00
C GLY A 252 1.95 -9.46 11.26
N GLU A 253 3.21 -9.27 11.68
CA GLU A 253 4.15 -8.37 11.03
C GLU A 253 4.51 -8.88 9.64
N ILE A 254 4.31 -8.06 8.61
CA ILE A 254 4.79 -8.34 7.25
C ILE A 254 6.29 -8.05 7.21
N ILE A 255 7.08 -9.05 6.87
CA ILE A 255 8.55 -8.93 6.84
C ILE A 255 9.03 -8.61 5.41
N ILE A 256 8.36 -9.18 4.42
CA ILE A 256 8.64 -8.99 2.99
C ILE A 256 7.32 -8.73 2.27
N SER A 257 7.30 -7.75 1.37
CA SER A 257 6.23 -7.52 0.40
C SER A 257 6.86 -7.01 -0.89
N ALA A 258 7.48 -7.94 -1.64
CA ALA A 258 8.26 -7.64 -2.84
C ALA A 258 7.48 -7.98 -4.11
N GLU A 259 7.67 -7.16 -5.12
CA GLU A 259 7.10 -7.40 -6.45
C GLU A 259 8.08 -6.98 -7.54
N GLN A 260 8.12 -7.77 -8.62
CA GLN A 260 8.85 -7.43 -9.84
C GLN A 260 7.97 -7.67 -11.06
N LYS A 261 8.15 -6.81 -12.08
CA LYS A 261 7.33 -6.80 -13.29
C LYS A 261 8.20 -6.98 -14.52
N ASN A 262 7.71 -7.75 -15.47
CA ASN A 262 8.28 -7.76 -16.81
C ASN A 262 7.80 -6.49 -17.55
N GLN A 263 8.75 -5.67 -18.01
CA GLN A 263 8.45 -4.34 -18.59
C GLN A 263 7.63 -4.42 -19.91
N ASN A 264 7.50 -5.59 -20.50
CA ASN A 264 6.90 -5.78 -21.82
C ASN A 264 5.45 -6.30 -21.79
N GLU A 265 4.79 -6.44 -20.61
CA GLU A 265 3.57 -7.21 -20.52
C GLU A 265 2.38 -6.50 -19.84
N PHE A 266 1.17 -7.02 -20.06
CA PHE A 266 -0.15 -6.46 -19.81
C PHE A 266 -0.53 -6.21 -18.33
N TYR A 267 0.19 -6.76 -17.35
CA TYR A 267 -0.13 -6.64 -15.93
C TYR A 267 0.62 -5.46 -15.29
N ASN A 268 0.07 -4.26 -15.40
CA ASN A 268 0.67 -3.07 -14.77
C ASN A 268 -0.06 -2.66 -13.47
N ILE A 269 -0.22 -3.61 -12.55
CA ILE A 269 -0.83 -3.37 -11.24
C ILE A 269 0.29 -3.20 -10.22
N ASN A 270 0.33 -2.06 -9.52
CA ASN A 270 1.18 -1.86 -8.33
C ASN A 270 0.50 -2.50 -7.12
N LEU A 271 1.30 -2.99 -6.17
CA LEU A 271 0.82 -3.68 -4.97
C LEU A 271 -0.06 -4.89 -5.35
N ILE A 272 0.46 -5.70 -6.28
CA ILE A 272 -0.26 -6.83 -6.87
C ILE A 272 -0.74 -7.81 -5.80
N SER A 273 0.03 -7.99 -4.71
CA SER A 273 -0.28 -8.88 -3.59
C SER A 273 -1.59 -8.52 -2.85
N THR A 274 -1.98 -7.25 -2.88
CA THR A 274 -3.18 -6.73 -2.20
C THR A 274 -4.31 -6.36 -3.16
N ARG A 275 -3.99 -6.04 -4.42
CA ARG A 275 -4.96 -5.50 -5.39
C ARG A 275 -5.40 -6.51 -6.43
N ALA A 276 -4.53 -7.45 -6.83
CA ALA A 276 -4.89 -8.46 -7.80
C ALA A 276 -5.57 -9.65 -7.14
N GLN A 277 -6.60 -10.13 -7.81
CA GLN A 277 -7.32 -11.35 -7.44
C GLN A 277 -6.96 -12.47 -8.41
N TYR A 278 -6.88 -13.69 -7.91
CA TYR A 278 -6.63 -14.88 -8.71
C TYR A 278 -7.35 -16.09 -8.14
N GLU A 279 -7.52 -17.11 -8.94
CA GLU A 279 -7.99 -18.42 -8.48
C GLU A 279 -6.82 -19.18 -7.85
N PRO A 280 -6.89 -19.50 -6.54
CA PRO A 280 -5.74 -20.08 -5.81
C PRO A 280 -5.43 -21.53 -6.20
N GLY A 281 -6.35 -22.19 -6.89
CA GLY A 281 -6.21 -23.58 -7.31
C GLY A 281 -5.87 -24.51 -6.13
N SER A 282 -4.94 -25.44 -6.34
CA SER A 282 -4.62 -26.48 -5.35
C SER A 282 -4.12 -25.96 -3.99
N SER A 283 -3.69 -24.70 -3.87
CA SER A 283 -3.34 -24.14 -2.58
C SER A 283 -4.56 -23.92 -1.67
N PHE A 284 -5.76 -24.02 -2.23
CA PHE A 284 -7.02 -23.88 -1.50
C PHE A 284 -7.56 -25.19 -0.90
N LYS A 285 -7.13 -26.34 -1.39
CA LYS A 285 -7.60 -27.67 -0.99
C LYS A 285 -7.51 -27.93 0.51
N ILE A 286 -6.49 -27.39 1.17
CA ILE A 286 -6.30 -27.55 2.61
C ILE A 286 -7.48 -27.02 3.41
N PHE A 287 -8.13 -25.94 2.95
CA PHE A 287 -9.32 -25.38 3.61
C PHE A 287 -10.55 -26.24 3.36
N SER A 288 -10.74 -26.75 2.15
CA SER A 288 -11.90 -27.60 1.79
C SER A 288 -11.85 -28.92 2.55
N ILE A 289 -10.69 -29.57 2.61
CA ILE A 289 -10.47 -30.77 3.42
C ILE A 289 -10.63 -30.44 4.91
N GLY A 290 -10.11 -29.30 5.38
CA GLY A 290 -10.30 -28.85 6.75
C GLY A 290 -11.77 -28.69 7.13
N HIS A 291 -12.59 -28.15 6.21
CA HIS A 291 -14.05 -28.07 6.43
C HIS A 291 -14.70 -29.46 6.49
N ALA A 292 -14.30 -30.37 5.59
CA ALA A 292 -14.83 -31.74 5.59
C ALA A 292 -14.52 -32.48 6.89
N ILE A 293 -13.30 -32.34 7.44
CA ILE A 293 -12.92 -32.91 8.75
C ILE A 293 -13.73 -32.25 9.86
N ASN A 294 -13.91 -30.92 9.85
CA ASN A 294 -14.61 -30.18 10.89
C ASN A 294 -16.12 -30.48 10.97
N GLU A 295 -16.78 -30.49 9.82
CA GLU A 295 -18.26 -30.61 9.74
C GLU A 295 -18.74 -32.05 9.71
N LYS A 296 -18.09 -32.92 8.98
CA LYS A 296 -18.53 -34.31 8.75
C LYS A 296 -17.81 -35.31 9.63
N ASN A 297 -16.88 -34.86 10.50
CA ASN A 297 -16.04 -35.74 11.32
C ASN A 297 -15.41 -36.87 10.50
N ILE A 298 -14.94 -36.55 9.29
CA ILE A 298 -14.31 -37.54 8.43
C ILE A 298 -13.10 -38.10 9.19
N SER A 299 -13.07 -39.45 9.33
CA SER A 299 -11.91 -40.12 9.93
C SER A 299 -10.67 -39.85 9.08
N LEU A 300 -9.55 -39.52 9.74
CA LEU A 300 -8.26 -39.32 9.05
C LEU A 300 -7.79 -40.61 8.37
N ASP A 301 -8.22 -41.79 8.86
CA ASP A 301 -7.89 -43.10 8.29
C ASP A 301 -8.91 -43.54 7.21
N LYS A 302 -9.89 -42.69 6.86
CA LYS A 302 -10.82 -43.03 5.78
C LYS A 302 -10.10 -43.05 4.44
N GLU A 303 -10.18 -44.18 3.76
CA GLU A 303 -9.61 -44.39 2.44
C GLU A 303 -10.60 -44.03 1.33
N TYR A 304 -10.10 -43.42 0.26
CA TYR A 304 -10.82 -43.07 -0.95
C TYR A 304 -10.21 -43.78 -2.14
N ILE A 305 -11.02 -44.35 -3.01
CA ILE A 305 -10.57 -44.91 -4.29
C ILE A 305 -10.52 -43.76 -5.28
N VAL A 306 -9.31 -43.38 -5.69
CA VAL A 306 -9.05 -42.20 -6.49
C VAL A 306 -8.53 -42.60 -7.86
N GLU A 307 -9.34 -42.40 -8.88
CA GLU A 307 -8.98 -42.53 -10.29
C GLU A 307 -8.36 -41.19 -10.79
N ASP A 308 -7.69 -41.21 -11.95
CA ASP A 308 -7.09 -40.00 -12.52
C ASP A 308 -8.14 -39.00 -13.04
N THR A 309 -9.40 -39.39 -13.11
CA THR A 309 -10.52 -38.62 -13.68
C THR A 309 -11.83 -38.90 -12.94
N ILE A 310 -12.63 -37.84 -12.73
CA ILE A 310 -13.99 -37.96 -12.19
C ILE A 310 -15.00 -37.15 -13.03
N GLU A 311 -16.17 -37.72 -13.26
CA GLU A 311 -17.28 -37.06 -13.93
C GLU A 311 -18.35 -36.64 -12.92
N ILE A 312 -18.53 -35.34 -12.73
CA ILE A 312 -19.65 -34.81 -11.94
C ILE A 312 -20.91 -34.71 -12.79
N ILE A 313 -20.74 -34.50 -14.07
CA ILE A 313 -21.83 -34.56 -15.08
C ILE A 313 -21.55 -35.76 -15.96
N PRO A 314 -22.45 -36.77 -16.01
CA PRO A 314 -22.23 -37.99 -16.78
C PRO A 314 -21.89 -37.70 -18.25
N GLY A 315 -20.84 -38.35 -18.75
CA GLY A 315 -20.34 -38.19 -20.11
C GLY A 315 -19.48 -36.96 -20.36
N SER A 316 -19.31 -36.09 -19.34
CA SER A 316 -18.55 -34.81 -19.51
C SER A 316 -17.07 -34.99 -19.84
N CYS A 317 -16.52 -36.16 -19.61
CA CYS A 317 -15.14 -36.50 -19.99
C CYS A 317 -14.98 -36.99 -21.43
N ASP A 318 -16.09 -37.25 -22.13
CA ASP A 318 -16.02 -37.60 -23.58
C ASP A 318 -15.53 -36.37 -24.37
N LYS A 319 -14.64 -36.64 -25.35
CA LYS A 319 -14.05 -35.60 -26.24
C LYS A 319 -15.11 -34.88 -27.08
N ASN A 320 -16.25 -35.55 -27.35
CA ASN A 320 -17.35 -35.02 -28.15
C ASN A 320 -18.47 -34.38 -27.31
N TYR A 321 -18.29 -34.31 -25.99
CA TYR A 321 -19.31 -33.74 -25.10
C TYR A 321 -19.49 -32.24 -25.37
N VAL A 322 -20.74 -31.87 -25.66
CA VAL A 322 -21.15 -30.48 -25.86
C VAL A 322 -22.04 -30.09 -24.67
N GLY A 323 -21.49 -29.31 -23.76
CA GLY A 323 -22.22 -28.88 -22.55
C GLY A 323 -21.31 -28.23 -21.51
N TYR A 324 -21.83 -28.06 -20.29
CA TYR A 324 -21.02 -27.59 -19.16
C TYR A 324 -19.98 -28.64 -18.80
N ARG A 325 -18.71 -28.22 -18.70
CA ARG A 325 -17.61 -29.13 -18.37
C ARG A 325 -17.72 -29.58 -16.92
N GLY A 326 -18.04 -30.87 -16.70
CA GLY A 326 -18.10 -31.51 -15.38
C GLY A 326 -17.04 -32.59 -15.20
N CYS A 327 -16.04 -32.62 -16.06
CA CYS A 327 -14.91 -33.54 -16.03
C CYS A 327 -13.73 -32.92 -15.30
N TYR A 328 -13.31 -33.53 -14.20
CA TYR A 328 -12.11 -33.13 -13.44
C TYR A 328 -11.05 -34.21 -13.52
N ARG A 329 -9.78 -33.79 -13.50
CA ARG A 329 -8.62 -34.69 -13.64
C ARG A 329 -7.53 -34.28 -12.67
N ASP A 330 -6.77 -35.30 -12.26
CA ASP A 330 -5.49 -35.03 -11.61
C ASP A 330 -4.46 -34.50 -12.60
N PHE A 331 -3.40 -33.85 -12.10
CA PHE A 331 -2.40 -33.18 -12.94
C PHE A 331 -1.65 -34.20 -13.80
N LEU A 332 -1.26 -35.33 -13.21
CA LEU A 332 -0.62 -36.44 -13.91
C LEU A 332 -1.61 -37.59 -14.04
N LYS A 333 -1.55 -38.27 -15.19
CA LYS A 333 -2.28 -39.52 -15.40
C LYS A 333 -1.68 -40.60 -14.52
N HIS A 334 -2.53 -41.38 -13.84
CA HIS A 334 -2.11 -42.45 -12.94
C HIS A 334 -3.11 -43.61 -12.92
N ASP A 335 -2.69 -44.76 -12.41
CA ASP A 335 -3.58 -45.85 -12.06
C ASP A 335 -4.39 -45.53 -10.82
N THR A 336 -5.42 -46.34 -10.54
CA THR A 336 -6.28 -46.16 -9.34
C THR A 336 -5.43 -46.19 -8.05
N TYR A 337 -5.53 -45.14 -7.27
CA TYR A 337 -4.94 -45.02 -5.92
C TYR A 337 -5.98 -45.30 -4.85
N VAL A 338 -5.49 -45.74 -3.69
CA VAL A 338 -6.26 -45.75 -2.43
C VAL A 338 -5.59 -44.76 -1.51
N LEU A 339 -6.25 -43.63 -1.20
CA LEU A 339 -5.66 -42.50 -0.52
C LEU A 339 -6.48 -42.07 0.70
N THR A 340 -5.79 -41.76 1.79
CA THR A 340 -6.35 -41.00 2.92
C THR A 340 -6.47 -39.51 2.60
N VAL A 341 -7.15 -38.72 3.43
CA VAL A 341 -7.26 -37.25 3.24
C VAL A 341 -5.89 -36.57 3.30
N GLU A 342 -4.95 -37.09 4.09
CA GLU A 342 -3.58 -36.60 4.16
C GLU A 342 -2.82 -36.83 2.85
N GLU A 343 -2.88 -38.04 2.30
CA GLU A 343 -2.26 -38.39 1.03
C GLU A 343 -2.89 -37.66 -0.16
N ILE A 344 -4.18 -37.35 -0.10
CA ILE A 344 -4.88 -36.49 -1.08
C ILE A 344 -4.24 -35.07 -1.10
N ILE A 345 -3.96 -34.50 0.05
CA ILE A 345 -3.28 -33.20 0.15
C ILE A 345 -1.81 -33.29 -0.26
N GLU A 346 -1.08 -34.32 0.17
CA GLU A 346 0.31 -34.59 -0.17
C GLU A 346 0.52 -34.63 -1.70
N ARG A 347 -0.28 -35.46 -2.41
CA ARG A 347 -0.25 -35.63 -3.86
C ARG A 347 -0.93 -34.50 -4.62
N SER A 348 -1.68 -33.65 -3.94
CA SER A 348 -2.49 -32.59 -4.55
C SER A 348 -3.57 -33.11 -5.50
N SER A 349 -4.19 -34.28 -5.21
CA SER A 349 -5.23 -34.86 -6.06
C SER A 349 -6.47 -33.97 -6.12
N ASN A 350 -6.91 -33.62 -7.33
CA ASN A 350 -8.18 -32.94 -7.58
C ASN A 350 -9.35 -33.91 -7.33
N VAL A 351 -9.23 -35.12 -7.89
CA VAL A 351 -10.25 -36.17 -7.80
C VAL A 351 -10.46 -36.58 -6.36
N GLY A 352 -9.37 -36.86 -5.62
CA GLY A 352 -9.46 -37.19 -4.19
C GLY A 352 -10.06 -36.07 -3.36
N THR A 353 -9.73 -34.80 -3.62
CA THR A 353 -10.34 -33.65 -2.92
C THR A 353 -11.85 -33.58 -3.19
N ILE A 354 -12.29 -33.75 -4.44
CA ILE A 354 -13.71 -33.74 -4.80
C ILE A 354 -14.44 -34.86 -4.08
N LEU A 355 -13.90 -36.07 -4.07
CA LEU A 355 -14.49 -37.24 -3.37
C LEU A 355 -14.58 -37.00 -1.84
N ALA A 356 -13.54 -36.44 -1.24
CA ALA A 356 -13.52 -36.14 0.19
C ALA A 356 -14.49 -35.01 0.60
N THR A 357 -14.94 -34.19 -0.36
CA THR A 357 -15.81 -33.03 -0.12
C THR A 357 -17.22 -33.18 -0.75
N GLU A 358 -17.55 -34.30 -1.39
CA GLU A 358 -18.78 -34.48 -2.16
C GLU A 358 -20.09 -34.32 -1.33
N ASP A 359 -20.02 -34.64 -0.04
CA ASP A 359 -21.16 -34.56 0.90
C ASP A 359 -21.30 -33.19 1.58
N LEU A 360 -20.43 -32.20 1.26
CA LEU A 360 -20.51 -30.86 1.81
C LEU A 360 -21.63 -30.04 1.12
N ASP A 361 -22.17 -29.08 1.86
CA ASP A 361 -22.97 -28.00 1.29
C ASP A 361 -22.07 -26.84 0.87
N VAL A 362 -22.26 -26.35 -0.37
CA VAL A 362 -21.44 -25.29 -0.92
C VAL A 362 -21.53 -23.99 -0.12
N ASN A 363 -22.69 -23.68 0.48
CA ASN A 363 -22.83 -22.46 1.30
C ASN A 363 -22.11 -22.63 2.63
N GLN A 364 -22.16 -23.81 3.25
CA GLN A 364 -21.40 -24.09 4.47
C GLN A 364 -19.89 -24.02 4.24
N LEU A 365 -19.42 -24.51 3.09
CA LEU A 365 -18.01 -24.36 2.70
C LEU A 365 -17.64 -22.88 2.53
N GLU A 366 -18.45 -22.08 1.86
CA GLU A 366 -18.20 -20.64 1.72
C GLU A 366 -18.22 -19.91 3.07
N ASP A 367 -19.15 -20.24 3.96
CA ASP A 367 -19.20 -19.67 5.31
C ASP A 367 -17.95 -20.02 6.12
N PHE A 368 -17.45 -21.25 5.97
CA PHE A 368 -16.19 -21.67 6.59
C PHE A 368 -15.01 -20.87 6.02
N LEU A 369 -14.91 -20.76 4.70
CA LEU A 369 -13.87 -20.00 4.01
C LEU A 369 -13.90 -18.50 4.37
N THR A 370 -15.09 -17.94 4.53
CA THR A 370 -15.27 -16.53 4.93
C THR A 370 -14.66 -16.25 6.32
N LYS A 371 -14.68 -17.21 7.25
CA LYS A 371 -14.03 -17.08 8.56
C LYS A 371 -12.50 -16.90 8.46
N PHE A 372 -11.88 -17.39 7.39
CA PHE A 372 -10.45 -17.16 7.10
C PHE A 372 -10.17 -15.80 6.45
N GLY A 373 -11.20 -15.02 6.12
CA GLY A 373 -11.09 -13.68 5.58
C GLY A 373 -11.12 -13.57 4.05
N PHE A 374 -11.43 -14.65 3.32
CA PHE A 374 -11.37 -14.66 1.84
C PHE A 374 -12.37 -13.72 1.14
N THR A 375 -13.42 -13.26 1.82
CA THR A 375 -14.42 -12.33 1.28
C THR A 375 -14.32 -10.92 1.87
N SER A 376 -13.30 -10.64 2.63
CA SER A 376 -13.07 -9.35 3.29
C SER A 376 -11.66 -8.83 3.03
N LYS A 377 -11.48 -7.52 3.17
CA LYS A 377 -10.15 -6.93 3.19
C LYS A 377 -9.38 -7.42 4.40
N THR A 378 -8.06 -7.59 4.28
CA THR A 378 -7.21 -7.95 5.42
C THR A 378 -7.03 -6.81 6.40
N GLY A 379 -7.27 -5.58 5.95
CA GLY A 379 -7.12 -4.36 6.74
C GLY A 379 -5.68 -3.87 6.85
N ILE A 380 -4.80 -4.32 5.96
CA ILE A 380 -3.43 -3.82 5.86
C ILE A 380 -3.42 -2.33 5.53
N GLU A 381 -2.41 -1.62 5.99
CA GLU A 381 -2.29 -0.15 5.90
C GLU A 381 -1.97 0.34 4.48
N LEU A 382 -2.73 -0.16 3.50
CA LEU A 382 -2.62 0.24 2.09
C LEU A 382 -3.99 0.56 1.51
N THR A 383 -4.03 1.58 0.68
CA THR A 383 -5.26 1.96 -0.03
C THR A 383 -5.49 1.09 -1.26
N GLY A 384 -6.76 0.87 -1.61
CA GLY A 384 -7.12 0.12 -2.81
C GLY A 384 -7.03 -1.40 -2.68
N GLU A 385 -6.97 -1.94 -1.45
CA GLU A 385 -7.02 -3.38 -1.20
C GLU A 385 -8.30 -3.99 -1.77
N ALA A 386 -8.17 -5.08 -2.53
CA ALA A 386 -9.28 -5.86 -3.04
C ALA A 386 -9.80 -6.83 -1.96
N LYS A 387 -11.10 -7.03 -1.92
CA LYS A 387 -11.71 -8.12 -1.15
C LYS A 387 -11.97 -9.30 -2.09
N GLY A 388 -11.61 -10.49 -1.70
CA GLY A 388 -11.91 -11.68 -2.48
C GLY A 388 -13.43 -11.89 -2.71
N SER A 389 -13.77 -12.82 -3.56
CA SER A 389 -15.17 -13.17 -3.84
C SER A 389 -15.28 -14.64 -4.24
N PHE A 390 -16.45 -15.23 -3.95
CA PHE A 390 -16.84 -16.52 -4.50
C PHE A 390 -17.85 -16.33 -5.62
N ASP A 391 -17.99 -17.33 -6.50
CA ASP A 391 -18.98 -17.29 -7.56
C ASP A 391 -20.40 -17.18 -6.95
N LYS A 392 -21.22 -16.31 -7.52
CA LYS A 392 -22.59 -16.08 -7.05
C LYS A 392 -23.54 -17.22 -7.45
N ASN A 393 -23.21 -18.00 -8.47
CA ASN A 393 -24.02 -19.10 -8.92
C ASN A 393 -23.71 -20.36 -8.09
N LYS A 394 -24.60 -20.69 -7.15
CA LYS A 394 -24.44 -21.81 -6.23
C LYS A 394 -25.32 -23.03 -6.60
N THR A 395 -26.05 -22.95 -7.69
CA THR A 395 -27.01 -23.98 -8.11
C THR A 395 -26.48 -24.90 -9.20
N CYS A 396 -25.21 -24.70 -9.63
CA CYS A 396 -24.61 -25.55 -10.67
C CYS A 396 -24.12 -26.88 -10.08
N ALA A 397 -24.24 -27.95 -10.86
CA ALA A 397 -23.83 -29.30 -10.47
C ALA A 397 -22.34 -29.39 -10.08
N THR A 398 -21.50 -28.48 -10.61
CA THR A 398 -20.04 -28.49 -10.42
C THR A 398 -19.56 -27.40 -9.45
N CYS A 399 -20.44 -26.61 -8.84
CA CYS A 399 -20.06 -25.49 -7.96
C CYS A 399 -19.21 -25.95 -6.77
N LEU A 400 -19.66 -26.98 -6.06
CA LEU A 400 -18.91 -27.53 -4.92
C LEU A 400 -17.56 -28.08 -5.36
N SER A 401 -17.53 -28.92 -6.40
CA SER A 401 -16.30 -29.54 -6.90
C SER A 401 -15.28 -28.50 -7.35
N SER A 402 -15.72 -27.46 -8.07
CA SER A 402 -14.84 -26.35 -8.49
C SER A 402 -14.29 -25.60 -7.30
N LEU A 403 -15.15 -25.19 -6.36
CA LEU A 403 -14.74 -24.45 -5.18
C LEU A 403 -13.78 -25.26 -4.30
N SER A 404 -14.04 -26.57 -4.12
CA SER A 404 -13.22 -27.45 -3.30
C SER A 404 -11.77 -27.55 -3.77
N ILE A 405 -11.51 -27.39 -5.06
CA ILE A 405 -10.16 -27.43 -5.64
C ILE A 405 -9.59 -26.04 -5.98
N GLY A 406 -10.28 -24.96 -5.49
CA GLY A 406 -9.82 -23.58 -5.58
C GLY A 406 -10.08 -22.86 -6.90
N TYR A 407 -11.06 -23.34 -7.69
CA TYR A 407 -11.65 -22.61 -8.79
C TYR A 407 -12.95 -21.92 -8.31
N SER A 408 -13.45 -20.93 -9.05
CA SER A 408 -14.63 -20.14 -8.65
C SER A 408 -14.44 -19.34 -7.35
N ALA A 409 -13.23 -19.26 -6.83
CA ALA A 409 -12.81 -18.41 -5.73
C ALA A 409 -11.77 -17.40 -6.25
N ASN A 410 -12.03 -16.12 -6.07
CA ASN A 410 -11.08 -15.06 -6.37
C ASN A 410 -10.53 -14.49 -5.06
N VAL A 411 -9.25 -14.66 -4.82
CA VAL A 411 -8.57 -14.24 -3.58
C VAL A 411 -7.34 -13.39 -3.87
N THR A 412 -6.92 -12.58 -2.90
CA THR A 412 -5.63 -11.89 -2.99
C THR A 412 -4.52 -12.73 -2.35
N GLN A 413 -3.28 -12.47 -2.75
CA GLN A 413 -2.11 -13.11 -2.13
C GLN A 413 -2.04 -12.79 -0.61
N MET A 414 -2.39 -11.58 -0.22
CA MET A 414 -2.42 -11.16 1.18
C MET A 414 -3.45 -11.95 2.00
N GLN A 415 -4.62 -12.25 1.43
CA GLN A 415 -5.62 -13.12 2.07
C GLN A 415 -5.09 -14.55 2.25
N MET A 416 -4.34 -15.09 1.28
CA MET A 416 -3.72 -16.41 1.41
C MET A 416 -2.71 -16.45 2.55
N VAL A 417 -1.85 -15.42 2.67
CA VAL A 417 -0.90 -15.31 3.80
C VAL A 417 -1.63 -15.25 5.14
N LYS A 418 -2.71 -14.45 5.24
CA LYS A 418 -3.55 -14.40 6.44
C LYS A 418 -4.14 -15.77 6.76
N ALA A 419 -4.75 -16.43 5.79
CA ALA A 419 -5.43 -17.70 6.00
C ALA A 419 -4.48 -18.85 6.40
N TYR A 420 -3.30 -18.92 5.78
CA TYR A 420 -2.26 -19.88 6.18
C TYR A 420 -1.68 -19.54 7.58
N SER A 421 -1.55 -18.26 7.91
CA SER A 421 -1.16 -17.84 9.27
C SER A 421 -2.14 -18.34 10.33
N ILE A 422 -3.44 -18.33 10.04
CA ILE A 422 -4.47 -18.90 10.93
C ILE A 422 -4.26 -20.40 11.12
N ILE A 423 -3.95 -21.15 10.04
CA ILE A 423 -3.69 -22.59 10.16
C ILE A 423 -2.50 -22.86 11.09
N VAL A 424 -1.41 -22.10 11.00
CA VAL A 424 -0.16 -22.44 11.68
C VAL A 424 0.00 -21.82 13.07
N ASN A 425 -0.84 -20.85 13.44
CA ASN A 425 -0.78 -20.17 14.75
C ASN A 425 -1.74 -20.72 15.81
N GLY A 426 -2.28 -21.92 15.61
CA GLY A 426 -3.25 -22.54 16.52
C GLY A 426 -4.71 -22.19 16.20
N GLY A 427 -5.00 -21.78 14.97
CA GLY A 427 -6.37 -21.51 14.48
C GLY A 427 -6.92 -20.14 14.87
N LYS A 428 -6.10 -19.20 15.27
CA LYS A 428 -6.51 -17.87 15.73
C LYS A 428 -6.46 -16.86 14.59
N ASP A 429 -7.46 -15.97 14.50
CA ASP A 429 -7.44 -14.85 13.55
C ASP A 429 -6.20 -13.98 13.75
N ILE A 430 -5.76 -13.32 12.70
CA ILE A 430 -4.57 -12.47 12.73
C ILE A 430 -4.78 -11.23 11.88
N SER A 431 -4.39 -10.08 12.42
CA SER A 431 -4.30 -8.82 11.66
C SER A 431 -2.88 -8.68 11.13
N LEU A 432 -2.75 -8.54 9.82
CA LEU A 432 -1.48 -8.25 9.17
C LEU A 432 -1.18 -6.76 9.26
N SER A 433 0.09 -6.39 9.38
CA SER A 433 0.51 -4.99 9.46
C SER A 433 1.87 -4.76 8.82
N LEU A 434 2.02 -3.61 8.14
CA LEU A 434 3.27 -3.08 7.61
C LEU A 434 3.99 -2.16 8.60
N VAL A 435 3.29 -1.74 9.66
CA VAL A 435 3.83 -0.82 10.68
C VAL A 435 3.91 -1.52 12.01
N LYS A 436 5.00 -1.32 12.74
CA LYS A 436 5.22 -1.91 14.05
C LYS A 436 4.25 -1.33 15.07
N LYS A 437 3.42 -2.17 15.66
CA LYS A 437 2.40 -1.80 16.65
C LYS A 437 2.61 -2.59 17.95
N PRO A 438 2.64 -1.92 19.12
CA PRO A 438 2.99 -2.59 20.39
C PRO A 438 1.98 -3.66 20.83
N TYR A 439 0.72 -3.59 20.39
CA TYR A 439 -0.37 -4.48 20.85
C TYR A 439 -1.10 -5.17 19.68
N LEU A 440 -0.44 -5.29 18.53
CA LEU A 440 -1.02 -6.02 17.40
C LEU A 440 -1.31 -7.46 17.81
N ASN A 441 -2.51 -7.93 17.57
CA ASN A 441 -2.95 -9.29 17.83
C ASN A 441 -2.97 -9.73 19.33
N SER A 442 -3.17 -8.82 20.26
CA SER A 442 -3.31 -9.14 21.70
C SER A 442 -4.58 -9.94 22.04
N ASN A 443 -5.70 -9.66 21.37
CA ASN A 443 -6.99 -10.37 21.54
C ASN A 443 -7.43 -10.97 20.19
N ARG A 444 -7.30 -12.30 20.05
CA ARG A 444 -7.59 -13.01 18.80
C ARG A 444 -8.80 -13.91 18.93
N THR A 445 -9.66 -13.86 17.92
CA THR A 445 -10.80 -14.76 17.78
C THR A 445 -10.33 -16.12 17.28
N GLN A 446 -10.86 -17.20 17.83
CA GLN A 446 -10.63 -18.56 17.34
C GLN A 446 -11.45 -18.78 16.06
N VAL A 447 -10.78 -19.08 14.96
CA VAL A 447 -11.39 -19.35 13.63
C VAL A 447 -11.64 -20.84 13.47
N ILE A 448 -10.63 -21.66 13.79
CA ILE A 448 -10.70 -23.12 13.86
C ILE A 448 -10.07 -23.57 15.19
N ASN A 449 -10.49 -24.72 15.71
CA ASN A 449 -9.92 -25.24 16.96
C ASN A 449 -8.44 -25.64 16.78
N GLU A 450 -7.69 -25.74 17.90
CA GLU A 450 -6.26 -26.05 17.89
C GLU A 450 -5.96 -27.46 17.34
N GLU A 451 -6.86 -28.40 17.52
CA GLU A 451 -6.72 -29.78 17.01
C GLU A 451 -6.75 -29.79 15.49
N LEU A 452 -7.77 -29.16 14.87
CA LEU A 452 -7.84 -29.03 13.41
C LEU A 452 -6.63 -28.26 12.86
N SER A 453 -6.23 -27.17 13.51
CA SER A 453 -5.04 -26.41 13.14
C SER A 453 -3.80 -27.31 13.10
N LYS A 454 -3.61 -28.16 14.13
CA LYS A 454 -2.48 -29.10 14.19
C LYS A 454 -2.53 -30.15 13.09
N ILE A 455 -3.71 -30.71 12.81
CA ILE A 455 -3.91 -31.68 11.72
C ILE A 455 -3.55 -31.05 10.37
N LEU A 456 -4.14 -29.88 10.05
CA LEU A 456 -3.88 -29.20 8.78
C LEU A 456 -2.42 -28.80 8.61
N LYS A 457 -1.76 -28.35 9.70
CA LYS A 457 -0.34 -28.07 9.72
C LYS A 457 0.50 -29.32 9.43
N GLY A 458 0.12 -30.48 9.98
CA GLY A 458 0.74 -31.77 9.68
C GLY A 458 0.63 -32.12 8.18
N PHE A 459 -0.55 -31.98 7.60
CA PHE A 459 -0.75 -32.22 6.18
C PHE A 459 0.11 -31.33 5.30
N LEU A 460 0.25 -30.04 5.66
CA LEU A 460 1.14 -29.13 4.93
C LEU A 460 2.61 -29.53 5.04
N ILE A 461 3.07 -30.10 6.18
CA ILE A 461 4.42 -30.64 6.34
C ILE A 461 4.61 -31.82 5.39
N ASN A 462 3.64 -32.74 5.29
CA ASN A 462 3.74 -33.91 4.42
C ASN A 462 3.77 -33.58 2.91
N VAL A 463 3.25 -32.41 2.49
CA VAL A 463 3.48 -31.93 1.12
C VAL A 463 4.95 -31.71 0.79
N VAL A 464 5.79 -31.44 1.83
CA VAL A 464 7.24 -31.25 1.72
C VAL A 464 8.00 -32.53 2.07
N GLU A 465 7.66 -33.17 3.20
CA GLU A 465 8.42 -34.30 3.75
C GLU A 465 7.95 -35.67 3.24
N GLY A 466 6.70 -35.78 2.79
CA GLY A 466 6.11 -37.03 2.35
C GLY A 466 6.72 -37.61 1.07
N GLU A 467 6.60 -38.91 0.90
CA GLU A 467 7.21 -39.64 -0.22
C GLU A 467 6.69 -39.15 -1.58
N ASN A 468 5.42 -38.75 -1.64
CA ASN A 468 4.77 -38.26 -2.88
C ASN A 468 4.47 -36.77 -2.85
N GLY A 469 5.12 -36.04 -1.95
CA GLY A 469 4.91 -34.61 -1.77
C GLY A 469 5.23 -33.77 -3.01
N THR A 470 4.35 -32.84 -3.35
CA THR A 470 4.50 -31.97 -4.54
C THR A 470 5.53 -30.84 -4.34
N ALA A 471 6.08 -30.68 -3.14
CA ALA A 471 7.08 -29.65 -2.80
C ALA A 471 8.35 -30.21 -2.14
N LYS A 472 8.75 -31.43 -2.46
CA LYS A 472 9.96 -32.09 -1.92
C LYS A 472 11.25 -31.29 -2.11
N SER A 473 11.32 -30.45 -3.12
CA SER A 473 12.45 -29.54 -3.37
C SER A 473 12.72 -28.58 -2.20
N LEU A 474 11.72 -28.37 -1.32
CA LEU A 474 11.83 -27.52 -0.14
C LEU A 474 12.50 -28.19 1.06
N GLN A 475 12.68 -29.51 1.05
CA GLN A 475 13.35 -30.22 2.15
C GLN A 475 14.71 -29.58 2.46
N MET A 476 14.92 -29.24 3.71
CA MET A 476 16.16 -28.66 4.23
C MET A 476 16.45 -29.24 5.62
N GLU A 477 17.68 -29.74 5.79
CA GLU A 477 18.09 -30.31 7.07
C GLU A 477 18.01 -29.28 8.19
N GLY A 478 17.38 -29.64 9.29
CA GLY A 478 17.18 -28.77 10.46
C GLY A 478 16.00 -27.79 10.38
N TYR A 479 15.22 -27.82 9.29
CA TYR A 479 14.06 -26.93 9.09
C TYR A 479 12.76 -27.73 9.07
N ILE A 480 11.73 -27.22 9.70
CA ILE A 480 10.35 -27.68 9.55
C ILE A 480 9.65 -26.73 8.59
N ILE A 481 9.41 -27.22 7.37
CA ILE A 481 8.74 -26.47 6.31
C ILE A 481 7.47 -27.22 5.91
N GLY A 482 6.37 -26.49 5.75
CA GLY A 482 5.12 -27.03 5.22
C GLY A 482 4.45 -26.04 4.29
N GLY A 483 3.62 -26.52 3.40
CA GLY A 483 2.89 -25.63 2.49
C GLY A 483 2.19 -26.35 1.37
N LYS A 484 1.68 -25.60 0.42
CA LYS A 484 0.95 -26.16 -0.73
C LYS A 484 1.30 -25.46 -2.02
N THR A 485 1.57 -26.23 -3.04
CA THR A 485 1.72 -25.75 -4.41
C THR A 485 0.39 -25.41 -5.02
N GLY A 486 0.33 -24.35 -5.81
CA GLY A 486 -0.79 -23.95 -6.64
C GLY A 486 -0.36 -23.79 -8.10
N THR A 487 -1.25 -24.19 -9.00
CA THR A 487 -1.09 -23.94 -10.43
C THR A 487 -2.47 -23.74 -11.01
N SER A 488 -2.79 -22.54 -11.43
CA SER A 488 -4.07 -22.20 -12.05
C SER A 488 -3.82 -21.53 -13.41
N ARG A 489 -4.75 -21.69 -14.34
CA ARG A 489 -4.66 -21.03 -15.64
C ARG A 489 -4.82 -19.54 -15.47
N THR A 490 -3.99 -18.76 -16.14
CA THR A 490 -4.12 -17.29 -16.13
C THR A 490 -5.34 -16.89 -16.94
N HIS A 491 -6.21 -16.10 -16.34
CA HIS A 491 -7.31 -15.46 -17.06
C HIS A 491 -6.80 -14.14 -17.66
N ILE A 492 -6.92 -13.98 -18.97
CA ILE A 492 -6.53 -12.77 -19.70
C ILE A 492 -7.81 -12.06 -20.12
N GLU A 493 -7.95 -10.78 -19.76
CA GLU A 493 -9.12 -9.99 -20.08
C GLU A 493 -9.36 -9.94 -21.60
N GLY A 494 -10.60 -10.21 -22.01
CA GLY A 494 -11.00 -10.26 -23.41
C GLY A 494 -10.63 -11.57 -24.17
N VAL A 495 -9.82 -12.45 -23.58
CA VAL A 495 -9.39 -13.72 -24.18
C VAL A 495 -9.93 -14.93 -23.41
N GLY A 496 -10.05 -14.84 -22.07
CA GLY A 496 -10.40 -15.94 -21.20
C GLY A 496 -9.19 -16.67 -20.62
N TYR A 497 -9.36 -17.96 -20.28
CA TYR A 497 -8.27 -18.76 -19.72
C TYR A 497 -7.22 -19.12 -20.79
N SER A 498 -5.98 -18.77 -20.53
CA SER A 498 -4.86 -19.13 -21.38
C SER A 498 -4.59 -20.64 -21.34
N SER A 499 -4.20 -21.20 -22.49
CA SER A 499 -3.70 -22.60 -22.57
C SER A 499 -2.22 -22.72 -22.24
N GLU A 500 -1.46 -21.62 -22.30
CA GLU A 500 0.00 -21.61 -22.25
C GLU A 500 0.56 -20.86 -21.04
N ARG A 501 -0.29 -20.10 -20.32
CA ARG A 501 0.12 -19.28 -19.19
C ARG A 501 -0.60 -19.67 -17.92
N PHE A 502 0.18 -19.77 -16.84
CA PHE A 502 -0.29 -20.21 -15.53
C PHE A 502 0.13 -19.26 -14.43
N ASN A 503 -0.73 -19.06 -13.46
CA ASN A 503 -0.33 -18.50 -12.16
C ASN A 503 0.22 -19.67 -11.34
N THR A 504 1.53 -19.70 -11.15
CA THR A 504 2.20 -20.73 -10.36
C THR A 504 2.51 -20.15 -8.99
N SER A 505 2.15 -20.87 -7.94
CA SER A 505 2.30 -20.38 -6.58
C SER A 505 2.78 -21.46 -5.61
N PHE A 506 3.39 -20.99 -4.54
CA PHE A 506 3.61 -21.75 -3.32
C PHE A 506 3.21 -20.87 -2.13
N THR A 507 2.32 -21.38 -1.28
CA THR A 507 2.00 -20.74 -0.01
C THR A 507 2.27 -21.74 1.10
N GLY A 508 3.06 -21.33 2.09
CA GLY A 508 3.50 -22.25 3.15
C GLY A 508 4.12 -21.51 4.32
N PHE A 509 4.75 -22.27 5.19
CA PHE A 509 5.39 -21.76 6.41
C PHE A 509 6.73 -22.45 6.66
N ALA A 510 7.55 -21.79 7.46
CA ALA A 510 8.72 -22.39 8.10
C ALA A 510 8.73 -22.04 9.59
N GLU A 511 9.12 -23.01 10.43
CA GLU A 511 9.34 -22.74 11.85
C GLU A 511 10.65 -21.99 12.04
N THR A 512 10.62 -20.94 12.85
CA THR A 512 11.81 -20.18 13.28
C THR A 512 11.81 -20.03 14.79
N THR A 513 12.91 -19.58 15.37
CA THR A 513 13.02 -19.29 16.81
C THR A 513 12.03 -18.23 17.29
N GLU A 514 11.65 -17.29 16.42
CA GLU A 514 10.65 -16.23 16.71
C GLU A 514 9.20 -16.69 16.50
N GLY A 515 9.00 -17.92 16.05
CA GLY A 515 7.70 -18.50 15.69
C GLY A 515 7.57 -18.75 14.19
N PRO A 516 6.44 -19.32 13.75
CA PRO A 516 6.26 -19.65 12.35
C PRO A 516 6.20 -18.39 11.48
N ILE A 517 6.96 -18.37 10.40
CA ILE A 517 6.82 -17.41 9.31
C ILE A 517 5.97 -18.05 8.21
N VAL A 518 5.01 -17.32 7.69
CA VAL A 518 4.18 -17.74 6.54
C VAL A 518 4.57 -16.91 5.33
N GLY A 519 4.81 -17.58 4.21
CA GLY A 519 5.15 -16.94 2.95
C GLY A 519 4.25 -17.39 1.80
N SER A 520 4.03 -16.50 0.86
CA SER A 520 3.39 -16.78 -0.41
C SER A 520 4.24 -16.21 -1.55
N VAL A 521 4.55 -17.06 -2.52
CA VAL A 521 5.27 -16.71 -3.76
C VAL A 521 4.34 -16.99 -4.92
N ILE A 522 4.14 -16.01 -5.81
CA ILE A 522 3.32 -16.18 -7.02
C ILE A 522 4.09 -15.64 -8.23
N LEU A 523 4.19 -16.46 -9.26
CA LEU A 523 4.58 -16.07 -10.60
C LEU A 523 3.32 -15.96 -11.45
N TRP A 524 2.96 -14.77 -11.84
CA TRP A 524 1.75 -14.45 -12.58
C TRP A 524 1.98 -14.63 -14.07
N GLY A 525 1.20 -15.50 -14.68
CA GLY A 525 1.29 -15.74 -16.13
C GLY A 525 2.59 -16.40 -16.58
N ALA A 526 3.19 -17.27 -15.77
CA ALA A 526 4.34 -18.06 -16.16
C ALA A 526 4.03 -18.95 -17.40
N SER A 527 4.97 -19.04 -18.32
CA SER A 527 4.79 -19.73 -19.61
C SER A 527 5.28 -21.16 -19.55
N THR A 528 4.55 -22.09 -20.21
CA THR A 528 4.99 -23.48 -20.44
C THR A 528 6.10 -23.60 -21.48
N THR A 529 6.37 -22.56 -22.24
CA THR A 529 7.41 -22.54 -23.27
C THR A 529 8.80 -22.16 -22.74
N SER A 530 8.95 -22.05 -21.42
CA SER A 530 10.26 -21.79 -20.83
C SER A 530 11.23 -22.91 -21.13
N PRO A 531 12.45 -22.61 -21.62
CA PRO A 531 13.45 -23.62 -21.93
C PRO A 531 14.01 -24.33 -20.69
N GLU A 532 13.78 -23.76 -19.49
CA GLU A 532 14.34 -24.26 -18.23
C GLU A 532 13.42 -25.24 -17.50
N TYR A 533 12.12 -25.25 -17.84
CA TYR A 533 11.12 -26.07 -17.16
C TYR A 533 10.31 -26.90 -18.16
N GLU A 534 10.35 -28.21 -18.01
CA GLU A 534 9.49 -29.12 -18.77
C GLU A 534 8.00 -28.86 -18.46
N TYR A 535 7.71 -28.58 -17.20
CA TYR A 535 6.38 -28.17 -16.71
C TYR A 535 6.47 -26.98 -15.77
N VAL A 536 5.75 -25.92 -16.07
CA VAL A 536 5.67 -24.72 -15.20
C VAL A 536 4.63 -24.97 -14.11
N THR A 537 5.11 -25.31 -12.91
CA THR A 537 4.28 -25.58 -11.73
C THR A 537 4.73 -24.76 -10.53
N GLY A 538 3.88 -24.65 -9.51
CA GLY A 538 4.26 -24.01 -8.25
C GLY A 538 5.47 -24.67 -7.57
N GLY A 539 5.59 -26.00 -7.70
CA GLY A 539 6.72 -26.75 -7.13
C GLY A 539 8.03 -26.51 -7.86
N SER A 540 8.01 -26.31 -9.20
CA SER A 540 9.23 -26.07 -9.98
C SER A 540 9.66 -24.60 -10.00
N THR A 541 8.76 -23.64 -9.81
CA THR A 541 9.04 -22.21 -9.99
C THR A 541 8.96 -21.40 -8.69
N ALA A 542 7.83 -21.44 -7.98
CA ALA A 542 7.60 -20.64 -6.79
C ALA A 542 8.28 -21.22 -5.52
N ALA A 543 8.27 -22.55 -5.37
CA ALA A 543 8.86 -23.23 -4.21
C ALA A 543 10.38 -22.97 -4.07
N PRO A 544 11.22 -22.97 -5.12
CA PRO A 544 12.64 -22.65 -4.97
C PRO A 544 12.90 -21.23 -4.45
N ILE A 545 12.08 -20.24 -4.83
CA ILE A 545 12.18 -18.87 -4.31
C ILE A 545 11.86 -18.87 -2.81
N PHE A 546 10.76 -19.54 -2.42
CA PHE A 546 10.38 -19.68 -1.02
C PHE A 546 11.52 -20.31 -0.19
N LYS A 547 12.11 -21.40 -0.67
CA LYS A 547 13.24 -22.09 -0.03
C LYS A 547 14.42 -21.16 0.22
N THR A 548 14.82 -20.43 -0.82
CA THR A 548 15.94 -19.49 -0.72
C THR A 548 15.67 -18.43 0.32
N ILE A 549 14.47 -17.84 0.35
CA ILE A 549 14.11 -16.82 1.33
C ILE A 549 14.13 -17.40 2.75
N VAL A 550 13.55 -18.58 2.97
CA VAL A 550 13.55 -19.27 4.28
C VAL A 550 14.99 -19.49 4.80
N SER A 551 15.95 -19.83 3.94
CA SER A 551 17.33 -20.03 4.36
C SER A 551 18.00 -18.77 4.96
N TYR A 552 17.53 -17.58 4.58
CA TYR A 552 18.04 -16.32 5.17
C TYR A 552 17.46 -16.01 6.54
N PHE A 553 16.22 -16.40 6.81
CA PHE A 553 15.65 -16.22 8.15
C PHE A 553 16.43 -16.99 9.22
N SER A 554 16.89 -18.19 8.91
CA SER A 554 17.60 -19.03 9.87
C SER A 554 19.10 -18.73 9.96
N SER A 555 19.70 -18.16 8.91
CA SER A 555 21.11 -17.73 8.96
C SER A 555 21.30 -16.45 9.77
N GLY A 556 20.24 -15.67 9.99
CA GLY A 556 20.24 -14.49 10.86
C GLY A 556 20.33 -14.84 12.35
N ASP A 557 19.83 -16.00 12.76
CA ASP A 557 19.86 -16.46 14.16
C ASP A 557 21.28 -16.85 14.65
N ASN A 558 22.26 -16.92 13.74
CA ASN A 558 23.67 -17.23 14.05
C ASN A 558 24.60 -16.00 14.05
N LYS A 559 24.05 -14.77 13.94
CA LYS A 559 24.78 -13.52 14.12
C LYS A 559 24.34 -12.83 15.41
#